data_3fd76dbcac973cedfe32c67d4f59909f
#
_entry.id   3fd76dbcac973cedfe32c67d4f59909f
#
_cell.length_a   1.000
_cell.length_b   1.000
_cell.length_c   1.000
_cell.angle_alpha   90.00
_cell.angle_beta   90.00
_cell.angle_gamma   90.00
#
_symmetry.space_group_name_H-M   'P 1'
#
loop_
_entity.id
_entity.type
_entity.pdbx_description
1 polymer ?
#
loop_
_entity_poly.entity_id
_entity_poly.type
_entity_poly.pdbx_seq_one_letter_code
_entity_poly.pdbx_strand_id
1 'polypeptide(L)'
;DFPVRIREAYIFLDNVKALPEQEVYQADVDNMKAEARFLIAYYYYLLVNTYGAIPFQTSLVDMNDPIDKILIGQTPYDQIIDWLDKEFKAVSELLPPSYTEERKYGRATSVMALAIRARMLLFAASPLVNGNDDPDYAAYTNNKGEAIFNSTYDPKKWERAVNACKDLLTEAEGNGYALYKEYNGDGSIDPFMSYSNMCYKEFNQGNKEILFARPDVSYDLYSQHSVPRGSRGQGGLGVTQELVDAFFMSNGLPAITGYEPNGEPIINKASGYNESGFSTQPDVRKTKWIEGDKDAKESNAENTIAPAGTFNMYVNREPRFYVSVLYNGAWYRQSSRYVDFYYAGE
;
A
#
# COMPACT_ATOMS: atom_id res chain seq x y z
N ASP A 1 17.81 -7.78 -5.62
CA ASP A 1 18.80 -6.90 -6.25
C ASP A 1 18.19 -6.23 -7.49
N PHE A 2 17.63 -5.02 -7.32
CA PHE A 2 16.92 -4.32 -8.39
C PHE A 2 17.82 -3.92 -9.58
N PRO A 3 19.06 -3.43 -9.41
CA PRO A 3 19.93 -3.12 -10.53
C PRO A 3 20.18 -4.29 -11.48
N VAL A 4 20.34 -5.49 -10.96
CA VAL A 4 20.46 -6.71 -11.79
C VAL A 4 19.18 -6.97 -12.59
N ARG A 5 18.01 -6.84 -11.96
CA ARG A 5 16.71 -7.05 -12.63
C ARG A 5 16.42 -5.99 -13.70
N ILE A 6 16.82 -4.75 -13.46
CA ILE A 6 16.75 -3.68 -14.46
C ILE A 6 17.62 -4.03 -15.68
N ARG A 7 18.86 -4.47 -15.45
CA ARG A 7 19.75 -4.91 -16.52
C ARG A 7 19.18 -6.09 -17.31
N GLU A 8 18.67 -7.12 -16.64
CA GLU A 8 18.00 -8.26 -17.28
C GLU A 8 16.83 -7.84 -18.15
N ALA A 9 16.01 -6.89 -17.66
CA ALA A 9 14.87 -6.37 -18.43
C ALA A 9 15.33 -5.60 -19.68
N TYR A 10 16.40 -4.81 -19.62
CA TYR A 10 16.97 -4.17 -20.82
C TYR A 10 17.52 -5.20 -21.80
N ILE A 11 18.25 -6.24 -21.33
CA ILE A 11 18.72 -7.33 -22.19
C ILE A 11 17.53 -8.00 -22.89
N PHE A 12 16.45 -8.23 -22.15
CA PHE A 12 15.22 -8.79 -22.74
C PHE A 12 14.65 -7.90 -23.84
N LEU A 13 14.52 -6.59 -23.60
CA LEU A 13 13.99 -5.64 -24.57
C LEU A 13 14.78 -5.61 -25.88
N ASP A 14 16.13 -5.73 -25.80
CA ASP A 14 17.01 -5.71 -26.97
C ASP A 14 16.97 -7.02 -27.79
N ASN A 15 16.61 -8.15 -27.14
CA ASN A 15 16.75 -9.46 -27.76
C ASN A 15 15.43 -10.16 -28.08
N VAL A 16 14.31 -9.79 -27.46
CA VAL A 16 13.04 -10.47 -27.67
C VAL A 16 12.52 -10.29 -29.08
N LYS A 17 12.12 -11.40 -29.72
CA LYS A 17 11.60 -11.46 -31.09
C LYS A 17 10.37 -12.36 -31.17
N ALA A 18 9.52 -12.10 -32.15
CA ALA A 18 8.44 -13.01 -32.48
C ALA A 18 8.98 -14.35 -33.04
N LEU A 19 8.37 -15.44 -32.63
CA LEU A 19 8.66 -16.80 -33.05
C LEU A 19 7.33 -17.49 -33.47
N PRO A 20 6.77 -17.14 -34.62
CA PRO A 20 5.44 -17.63 -35.02
C PRO A 20 5.35 -19.16 -35.10
N GLU A 21 6.46 -19.85 -35.41
CA GLU A 21 6.58 -21.30 -35.40
C GLU A 21 6.44 -21.93 -33.98
N GLN A 22 6.54 -21.12 -32.93
CA GLN A 22 6.32 -21.48 -31.51
C GLN A 22 5.08 -20.80 -30.93
N GLU A 23 4.18 -20.31 -31.78
CA GLU A 23 2.96 -19.60 -31.39
C GLU A 23 3.19 -18.30 -30.57
N VAL A 24 4.37 -17.67 -30.73
CA VAL A 24 4.70 -16.37 -30.15
C VAL A 24 4.63 -15.31 -31.26
N TYR A 25 3.55 -14.56 -31.28
CA TYR A 25 3.29 -13.55 -32.32
C TYR A 25 3.80 -12.16 -31.89
N GLN A 26 3.84 -11.24 -32.86
CA GLN A 26 4.33 -9.87 -32.59
C GLN A 26 3.52 -9.16 -31.47
N ALA A 27 2.22 -9.36 -31.42
CA ALA A 27 1.38 -8.81 -30.36
C ALA A 27 1.77 -9.30 -28.95
N ASP A 28 2.18 -10.57 -28.83
CA ASP A 28 2.68 -11.12 -27.57
C ASP A 28 3.99 -10.46 -27.17
N VAL A 29 4.89 -10.27 -28.15
CA VAL A 29 6.19 -9.60 -27.95
C VAL A 29 5.98 -8.13 -27.53
N ASP A 30 5.05 -7.43 -28.19
CA ASP A 30 4.76 -6.03 -27.84
C ASP A 30 4.22 -5.91 -26.42
N ASN A 31 3.33 -6.81 -25.99
CA ASN A 31 2.86 -6.86 -24.60
C ASN A 31 4.00 -7.20 -23.63
N MET A 32 4.84 -8.19 -23.93
CA MET A 32 6.00 -8.55 -23.11
C MET A 32 6.99 -7.38 -22.98
N LYS A 33 7.19 -6.60 -24.04
CA LYS A 33 8.03 -5.40 -24.02
C LYS A 33 7.41 -4.32 -23.13
N ALA A 34 6.09 -4.12 -23.21
CA ALA A 34 5.40 -3.17 -22.32
C ALA A 34 5.53 -3.56 -20.84
N GLU A 35 5.39 -4.86 -20.53
CA GLU A 35 5.60 -5.38 -19.16
C GLU A 35 7.06 -5.22 -18.71
N ALA A 36 8.05 -5.49 -19.54
CA ALA A 36 9.45 -5.30 -19.21
C ALA A 36 9.77 -3.81 -18.92
N ARG A 37 9.23 -2.89 -19.74
CA ARG A 37 9.35 -1.45 -19.49
C ARG A 37 8.68 -1.03 -18.18
N PHE A 38 7.49 -1.57 -17.89
CA PHE A 38 6.83 -1.36 -16.60
C PHE A 38 7.72 -1.83 -15.44
N LEU A 39 8.33 -3.02 -15.53
CA LEU A 39 9.21 -3.55 -14.49
C LEU A 39 10.45 -2.69 -14.29
N ILE A 40 11.07 -2.18 -15.34
CA ILE A 40 12.20 -1.23 -15.25
C ILE A 40 11.77 0.02 -14.47
N ALA A 41 10.66 0.63 -14.86
CA ALA A 41 10.13 1.81 -14.19
C ALA A 41 9.77 1.51 -12.73
N TYR A 42 9.14 0.37 -12.45
CA TYR A 42 8.76 -0.05 -11.11
C TYR A 42 9.96 -0.29 -10.19
N TYR A 43 11.01 -0.96 -10.67
CA TYR A 43 12.23 -1.16 -9.89
C TYR A 43 12.97 0.15 -9.61
N TYR A 44 13.02 1.07 -10.56
CA TYR A 44 13.54 2.41 -10.32
C TYR A 44 12.68 3.19 -9.32
N TYR A 45 11.35 3.11 -9.42
CA TYR A 45 10.46 3.70 -8.42
C TYR A 45 10.75 3.18 -7.01
N LEU A 46 10.92 1.87 -6.83
CA LEU A 46 11.25 1.27 -5.54
C LEU A 46 12.60 1.76 -5.00
N LEU A 47 13.61 1.89 -5.87
CA LEU A 47 14.91 2.43 -5.50
C LEU A 47 14.81 3.90 -5.09
N VAL A 48 14.13 4.73 -5.87
CA VAL A 48 13.92 6.16 -5.56
C VAL A 48 13.11 6.35 -4.28
N ASN A 49 12.09 5.54 -4.06
CA ASN A 49 11.27 5.59 -2.85
C ASN A 49 12.06 5.21 -1.59
N THR A 50 13.12 4.41 -1.73
CA THR A 50 13.96 3.95 -0.61
C THR A 50 15.16 4.85 -0.37
N TYR A 51 15.82 5.30 -1.44
CA TYR A 51 17.12 5.97 -1.38
C TYR A 51 17.11 7.44 -1.86
N GLY A 52 15.98 7.93 -2.38
CA GLY A 52 15.89 9.24 -3.00
C GLY A 52 16.61 9.27 -4.36
N ALA A 53 17.56 10.19 -4.52
CA ALA A 53 18.37 10.27 -5.73
C ALA A 53 19.35 9.08 -5.83
N ILE A 54 19.39 8.47 -7.00
CA ILE A 54 20.17 7.26 -7.29
C ILE A 54 20.98 7.43 -8.60
N PRO A 55 22.01 6.60 -8.85
CA PRO A 55 22.54 6.42 -10.18
C PRO A 55 21.45 5.90 -11.11
N PHE A 56 21.16 6.61 -12.19
CA PHE A 56 20.03 6.33 -13.05
C PHE A 56 20.45 6.22 -14.52
N GLN A 57 20.11 5.12 -15.15
CA GLN A 57 20.44 4.80 -16.54
C GLN A 57 19.20 4.31 -17.28
N THR A 58 19.01 4.77 -18.50
CA THR A 58 17.85 4.45 -19.34
C THR A 58 18.15 3.49 -20.50
N SER A 59 19.33 2.88 -20.48
CA SER A 59 19.78 1.90 -21.48
C SER A 59 20.83 0.97 -20.90
N LEU A 60 21.12 -0.12 -21.61
CA LEU A 60 22.26 -0.99 -21.28
C LEU A 60 23.56 -0.21 -21.39
N VAL A 61 24.44 -0.49 -20.43
CA VAL A 61 25.83 -0.03 -20.45
C VAL A 61 26.70 -1.21 -20.89
N ASP A 62 27.53 -1.00 -21.91
CA ASP A 62 28.54 -1.96 -22.35
C ASP A 62 29.75 -1.88 -21.43
N MET A 63 30.37 -3.02 -21.13
CA MET A 63 31.61 -3.07 -20.33
C MET A 63 32.79 -2.36 -21.01
N ASN A 64 32.71 -2.15 -22.33
CA ASN A 64 33.70 -1.44 -23.12
C ASN A 64 33.40 0.05 -23.26
N ASP A 65 32.28 0.53 -22.70
CA ASP A 65 31.97 1.96 -22.68
C ASP A 65 33.03 2.75 -21.89
N PRO A 66 33.23 4.04 -22.18
CA PRO A 66 34.09 4.89 -21.38
C PRO A 66 33.70 4.92 -19.92
N ILE A 67 34.70 5.01 -19.03
CA ILE A 67 34.51 4.89 -17.57
C ILE A 67 33.51 5.90 -17.00
N ASP A 68 33.42 7.08 -17.56
CA ASP A 68 32.46 8.13 -17.19
C ASP A 68 30.99 7.79 -17.55
N LYS A 69 30.79 6.90 -18.51
CA LYS A 69 29.48 6.30 -18.81
C LYS A 69 29.11 5.15 -17.88
N ILE A 70 30.12 4.42 -17.37
CA ILE A 70 29.95 3.26 -16.48
C ILE A 70 29.76 3.73 -15.04
N LEU A 71 30.61 4.63 -14.57
CA LEU A 71 30.60 5.18 -13.22
C LEU A 71 29.84 6.49 -13.17
N ILE A 72 28.52 6.41 -13.18
CA ILE A 72 27.65 7.57 -13.04
C ILE A 72 27.39 7.90 -11.58
N GLY A 73 27.33 9.19 -11.26
CA GLY A 73 26.89 9.68 -9.96
C GLY A 73 25.36 9.63 -9.83
N GLN A 74 24.88 10.11 -8.68
CA GLN A 74 23.45 10.26 -8.45
C GLN A 74 22.85 11.24 -9.45
N THR A 75 21.71 10.88 -10.01
CA THR A 75 20.90 11.77 -10.85
C THR A 75 19.95 12.56 -9.96
N PRO A 76 19.76 13.88 -10.18
CA PRO A 76 18.81 14.67 -9.43
C PRO A 76 17.41 14.02 -9.36
N TYR A 77 16.81 14.06 -8.17
CA TYR A 77 15.54 13.38 -7.88
C TYR A 77 14.44 13.73 -8.90
N ASP A 78 14.24 15.02 -9.15
CA ASP A 78 13.18 15.47 -10.06
C ASP A 78 13.36 14.98 -11.51
N GLN A 79 14.61 14.81 -11.97
CA GLN A 79 14.88 14.26 -13.30
C GLN A 79 14.45 12.79 -13.40
N ILE A 80 14.68 12.01 -12.34
CA ILE A 80 14.24 10.60 -12.29
C ILE A 80 12.72 10.55 -12.26
N ILE A 81 12.07 11.36 -11.42
CA ILE A 81 10.60 11.43 -11.33
C ILE A 81 9.99 11.83 -12.68
N ASP A 82 10.60 12.76 -13.40
CA ASP A 82 10.12 13.18 -14.73
C ASP A 82 10.19 12.07 -15.77
N TRP A 83 11.24 11.26 -15.73
CA TRP A 83 11.34 10.10 -16.59
C TRP A 83 10.32 9.03 -16.22
N LEU A 84 10.21 8.70 -14.93
CA LEU A 84 9.27 7.69 -14.43
C LEU A 84 7.82 8.07 -14.74
N ASP A 85 7.44 9.33 -14.60
CA ASP A 85 6.10 9.82 -14.94
C ASP A 85 5.75 9.56 -16.41
N LYS A 86 6.68 9.93 -17.31
CA LYS A 86 6.52 9.70 -18.76
C LYS A 86 6.47 8.22 -19.09
N GLU A 87 7.34 7.42 -18.48
CA GLU A 87 7.41 5.99 -18.76
C GLU A 87 6.18 5.25 -18.26
N PHE A 88 5.72 5.49 -17.02
CA PHE A 88 4.47 4.89 -16.53
C PHE A 88 3.26 5.30 -17.36
N LYS A 89 3.18 6.54 -17.81
CA LYS A 89 2.12 6.98 -18.71
C LYS A 89 2.20 6.25 -20.05
N ALA A 90 3.38 6.18 -20.67
CA ALA A 90 3.58 5.52 -21.96
C ALA A 90 3.26 4.01 -21.89
N VAL A 91 3.71 3.30 -20.85
CA VAL A 91 3.42 1.87 -20.72
C VAL A 91 1.95 1.60 -20.40
N SER A 92 1.26 2.51 -19.71
CA SER A 92 -0.18 2.35 -19.47
C SER A 92 -1.02 2.35 -20.74
N GLU A 93 -0.55 2.99 -21.79
CA GLU A 93 -1.22 3.00 -23.11
C GLU A 93 -0.96 1.72 -23.92
N LEU A 94 0.01 0.91 -23.52
CA LEU A 94 0.41 -0.34 -24.20
C LEU A 94 -0.09 -1.59 -23.46
N LEU A 95 -0.35 -1.49 -22.16
CA LEU A 95 -0.76 -2.61 -21.33
C LEU A 95 -2.30 -2.76 -21.32
N PRO A 96 -2.82 -4.00 -21.20
CA PRO A 96 -4.24 -4.20 -21.00
C PRO A 96 -4.68 -3.71 -19.60
N PRO A 97 -5.93 -3.29 -19.41
CA PRO A 97 -6.42 -2.83 -18.12
C PRO A 97 -6.56 -3.96 -17.09
N SER A 98 -6.78 -5.19 -17.54
CA SER A 98 -6.87 -6.39 -16.70
C SER A 98 -6.58 -7.64 -17.53
N TYR A 99 -6.32 -8.76 -16.85
CA TYR A 99 -6.24 -10.08 -17.46
C TYR A 99 -7.40 -10.94 -16.96
N THR A 100 -8.06 -11.66 -17.87
CA THR A 100 -9.15 -12.60 -17.54
C THR A 100 -8.64 -14.00 -17.20
N GLU A 101 -7.44 -14.34 -17.65
CA GLU A 101 -6.80 -15.63 -17.39
C GLU A 101 -6.16 -15.65 -16.01
N GLU A 102 -6.55 -16.61 -15.17
CA GLU A 102 -6.04 -16.75 -13.79
C GLU A 102 -4.50 -16.82 -13.72
N ARG A 103 -3.88 -17.55 -14.65
CA ARG A 103 -2.40 -17.66 -14.74
C ARG A 103 -1.69 -16.34 -15.03
N LYS A 104 -2.41 -15.30 -15.47
CA LYS A 104 -1.89 -13.97 -15.74
C LYS A 104 -2.19 -12.98 -14.62
N TYR A 105 -2.85 -13.43 -13.54
CA TYR A 105 -3.12 -12.57 -12.39
C TYR A 105 -1.81 -12.08 -11.77
N GLY A 106 -1.73 -10.79 -11.50
CA GLY A 106 -0.53 -10.13 -10.99
C GLY A 106 0.48 -9.68 -12.06
N ARG A 107 0.24 -9.94 -13.36
CA ARG A 107 1.01 -9.31 -14.45
C ARG A 107 0.68 -7.83 -14.58
N ALA A 108 1.61 -7.05 -15.14
CA ALA A 108 1.46 -5.62 -15.28
C ALA A 108 0.23 -5.24 -16.12
N THR A 109 -0.53 -4.24 -15.64
CA THR A 109 -1.72 -3.70 -16.32
C THR A 109 -1.62 -2.17 -16.44
N SER A 110 -2.44 -1.56 -17.30
CA SER A 110 -2.53 -0.10 -17.39
C SER A 110 -2.88 0.54 -16.06
N VAL A 111 -3.82 -0.08 -15.32
CA VAL A 111 -4.25 0.39 -14.00
C VAL A 111 -3.12 0.32 -12.97
N MET A 112 -2.32 -0.77 -12.97
CA MET A 112 -1.12 -0.87 -12.11
C MET A 112 -0.13 0.26 -12.40
N ALA A 113 0.16 0.52 -13.68
CA ALA A 113 1.10 1.57 -14.09
C ALA A 113 0.64 2.96 -13.62
N LEU A 114 -0.64 3.27 -13.82
CA LEU A 114 -1.22 4.55 -13.38
C LEU A 114 -1.33 4.66 -11.86
N ALA A 115 -1.58 3.56 -11.14
CA ALA A 115 -1.62 3.56 -9.68
C ALA A 115 -0.24 3.88 -9.07
N ILE A 116 0.83 3.26 -9.58
CA ILE A 116 2.20 3.58 -9.16
C ILE A 116 2.57 5.02 -9.53
N ARG A 117 2.23 5.45 -10.74
CA ARG A 117 2.42 6.84 -11.20
C ARG A 117 1.78 7.85 -10.26
N ALA A 118 0.50 7.68 -9.93
CA ALA A 118 -0.24 8.57 -9.04
C ALA A 118 0.38 8.63 -7.64
N ARG A 119 0.71 7.48 -7.06
CA ARG A 119 1.36 7.39 -5.74
C ARG A 119 2.74 8.04 -5.73
N MET A 120 3.55 7.82 -6.74
CA MET A 120 4.88 8.41 -6.90
C MET A 120 4.80 9.94 -6.98
N LEU A 121 3.91 10.48 -7.82
CA LEU A 121 3.76 11.91 -8.00
C LEU A 121 3.17 12.62 -6.78
N LEU A 122 2.28 11.95 -6.04
CA LEU A 122 1.78 12.45 -4.77
C LEU A 122 2.91 12.58 -3.74
N PHE A 123 3.78 11.56 -3.64
CA PHE A 123 4.95 11.62 -2.78
C PHE A 123 5.94 12.71 -3.23
N ALA A 124 6.20 12.83 -4.54
CA ALA A 124 7.08 13.86 -5.11
C ALA A 124 6.56 15.30 -4.91
N ALA A 125 5.28 15.48 -4.65
CA ALA A 125 4.68 16.77 -4.29
C ALA A 125 4.75 17.07 -2.77
N SER A 126 5.07 16.09 -1.93
CA SER A 126 5.09 16.24 -0.47
C SER A 126 6.20 17.19 0.00
N PRO A 127 6.05 17.81 1.18
CA PRO A 127 7.03 18.75 1.73
C PRO A 127 8.46 18.20 1.87
N LEU A 128 8.59 16.86 1.97
CA LEU A 128 9.91 16.23 2.08
C LEU A 128 10.80 16.51 0.86
N VAL A 129 10.22 16.52 -0.35
CA VAL A 129 10.95 16.63 -1.63
C VAL A 129 10.44 17.77 -2.50
N ASN A 130 9.60 18.64 -1.95
CA ASN A 130 9.04 19.81 -2.61
C ASN A 130 9.04 21.01 -1.67
N GLY A 131 10.13 21.77 -1.70
CA GLY A 131 10.32 22.94 -0.84
C GLY A 131 10.87 22.60 0.55
N ASN A 132 11.62 21.52 0.67
CA ASN A 132 12.35 21.21 1.89
C ASN A 132 13.54 22.17 2.02
N ASP A 133 13.50 23.04 3.03
CA ASP A 133 14.48 24.09 3.30
C ASP A 133 15.55 23.69 4.32
N ASP A 134 15.59 22.43 4.71
CA ASP A 134 16.64 21.88 5.57
C ASP A 134 18.02 22.13 4.91
N PRO A 135 18.95 22.82 5.61
CA PRO A 135 20.25 23.18 5.06
C PRO A 135 21.09 21.99 4.59
N ASP A 136 20.98 20.86 5.28
CA ASP A 136 21.71 19.62 4.92
C ASP A 136 21.16 19.04 3.62
N TYR A 137 19.85 19.14 3.40
CA TYR A 137 19.21 18.72 2.18
C TYR A 137 19.57 19.59 0.98
N ALA A 138 19.57 20.91 1.18
CA ALA A 138 19.92 21.88 0.14
C ALA A 138 21.40 21.82 -0.27
N ALA A 139 22.29 21.43 0.65
CA ALA A 139 23.72 21.30 0.41
C ALA A 139 24.13 20.05 -0.37
N TYR A 140 23.25 19.06 -0.50
CA TYR A 140 23.57 17.82 -1.18
C TYR A 140 23.68 18.00 -2.70
N THR A 141 24.89 17.75 -3.23
CA THR A 141 25.16 17.79 -4.67
C THR A 141 25.75 16.48 -5.16
N ASN A 142 25.56 16.16 -6.44
CA ASN A 142 26.20 15.02 -7.07
C ASN A 142 27.66 15.33 -7.46
N ASN A 143 28.34 14.36 -8.08
CA ASN A 143 29.72 14.49 -8.53
C ASN A 143 29.93 15.54 -9.63
N LYS A 144 28.87 16.11 -10.21
CA LYS A 144 28.88 17.21 -11.18
C LYS A 144 28.57 18.57 -10.55
N GLY A 145 28.32 18.62 -9.25
CA GLY A 145 27.92 19.85 -8.54
C GLY A 145 26.44 20.22 -8.72
N GLU A 146 25.61 19.32 -9.29
CA GLU A 146 24.17 19.53 -9.42
C GLU A 146 23.47 19.23 -8.10
N ALA A 147 22.52 20.07 -7.67
CA ALA A 147 21.69 19.80 -6.51
C ALA A 147 20.89 18.50 -6.70
N ILE A 148 20.96 17.59 -5.75
CA ILE A 148 20.27 16.30 -5.80
C ILE A 148 18.77 16.47 -5.57
N PHE A 149 18.38 17.39 -4.68
CA PHE A 149 17.00 17.73 -4.36
C PHE A 149 16.75 19.21 -4.62
N ASN A 150 15.54 19.53 -5.06
CA ASN A 150 15.14 20.92 -5.24
C ASN A 150 14.52 21.45 -3.94
N SER A 151 15.19 22.42 -3.31
CA SER A 151 14.70 23.08 -2.10
C SER A 151 13.60 24.13 -2.36
N THR A 152 13.31 24.47 -3.62
CA THR A 152 12.27 25.43 -3.98
C THR A 152 10.92 24.75 -4.09
N TYR A 153 9.90 25.29 -3.40
CA TYR A 153 8.53 24.79 -3.51
C TYR A 153 7.95 25.06 -4.91
N ASP A 154 7.44 24.00 -5.55
CA ASP A 154 6.75 24.07 -6.84
C ASP A 154 5.30 23.58 -6.70
N PRO A 155 4.29 24.46 -6.76
CA PRO A 155 2.88 24.09 -6.68
C PRO A 155 2.43 23.20 -7.85
N LYS A 156 3.12 23.22 -8.99
CA LYS A 156 2.80 22.38 -10.16
C LYS A 156 2.99 20.89 -9.88
N LYS A 157 3.83 20.52 -8.91
CA LYS A 157 3.95 19.10 -8.48
C LYS A 157 2.63 18.57 -7.94
N TRP A 158 1.89 19.38 -7.16
CA TRP A 158 0.54 19.00 -6.68
C TRP A 158 -0.47 18.91 -7.82
N GLU A 159 -0.47 19.85 -8.75
CA GLU A 159 -1.33 19.79 -9.93
C GLU A 159 -1.06 18.53 -10.76
N ARG A 160 0.22 18.20 -10.97
CA ARG A 160 0.64 16.97 -11.67
C ARG A 160 0.16 15.71 -10.95
N ALA A 161 0.26 15.66 -9.62
CA ALA A 161 -0.25 14.55 -8.80
C ALA A 161 -1.77 14.41 -8.91
N VAL A 162 -2.52 15.51 -8.84
CA VAL A 162 -3.99 15.52 -9.03
C VAL A 162 -4.37 14.99 -10.41
N ASN A 163 -3.68 15.41 -11.46
CA ASN A 163 -3.95 14.93 -12.82
C ASN A 163 -3.64 13.43 -12.98
N ALA A 164 -2.57 12.95 -12.37
CA ALA A 164 -2.26 11.52 -12.37
C ALA A 164 -3.32 10.68 -11.61
N CYS A 165 -3.85 11.19 -10.50
CA CYS A 165 -4.95 10.54 -9.80
C CYS A 165 -6.24 10.52 -10.64
N LYS A 166 -6.54 11.59 -11.38
CA LYS A 166 -7.69 11.62 -12.31
C LYS A 166 -7.52 10.63 -13.46
N ASP A 167 -6.32 10.55 -14.04
CA ASP A 167 -6.01 9.55 -15.08
C ASP A 167 -6.26 8.13 -14.57
N LEU A 168 -5.77 7.82 -13.37
CA LEU A 168 -5.99 6.53 -12.72
C LEU A 168 -7.47 6.23 -12.50
N LEU A 169 -8.22 7.16 -11.91
CA LEU A 169 -9.65 6.95 -11.64
C LEU A 169 -10.44 6.73 -12.94
N THR A 170 -10.15 7.52 -13.98
CA THR A 170 -10.81 7.37 -15.28
C THR A 170 -10.54 5.99 -15.88
N GLU A 171 -9.29 5.53 -15.87
CA GLU A 171 -8.92 4.23 -16.40
C GLU A 171 -9.51 3.08 -15.57
N ALA A 172 -9.40 3.16 -14.24
CA ALA A 172 -9.87 2.11 -13.35
C ALA A 172 -11.41 1.98 -13.39
N GLU A 173 -12.15 3.06 -13.21
CA GLU A 173 -13.63 3.05 -13.24
C GLU A 173 -14.16 2.65 -14.62
N GLY A 174 -13.53 3.14 -15.69
CA GLY A 174 -13.87 2.78 -17.08
C GLY A 174 -13.70 1.28 -17.37
N ASN A 175 -12.85 0.58 -16.61
CA ASN A 175 -12.59 -0.85 -16.73
C ASN A 175 -13.20 -1.69 -15.59
N GLY A 176 -14.17 -1.14 -14.86
CA GLY A 176 -14.97 -1.86 -13.87
C GLY A 176 -14.30 -2.09 -12.52
N TYR A 177 -13.21 -1.37 -12.23
CA TYR A 177 -12.66 -1.31 -10.88
C TYR A 177 -13.54 -0.42 -10.02
N ALA A 178 -13.73 -0.77 -8.76
CA ALA A 178 -14.57 -0.02 -7.83
C ALA A 178 -14.22 -0.38 -6.39
N LEU A 179 -14.54 0.51 -5.45
CA LEU A 179 -14.45 0.20 -4.03
C LEU A 179 -15.32 -1.02 -3.70
N TYR A 180 -14.74 -1.96 -2.96
CA TYR A 180 -15.43 -3.16 -2.53
C TYR A 180 -16.49 -2.83 -1.48
N LYS A 181 -17.70 -3.34 -1.65
CA LYS A 181 -18.82 -3.07 -0.76
C LYS A 181 -19.56 -4.35 -0.41
N GLU A 182 -19.78 -4.55 0.88
CA GLU A 182 -20.75 -5.50 1.42
C GLU A 182 -21.98 -4.75 1.91
N TYR A 183 -23.14 -5.37 1.81
CA TYR A 183 -24.40 -4.75 2.14
C TYR A 183 -25.11 -5.50 3.26
N ASN A 184 -25.72 -4.77 4.17
CA ASN A 184 -26.64 -5.28 5.16
C ASN A 184 -27.97 -5.75 4.53
N GLY A 185 -28.76 -6.51 5.26
CA GLY A 185 -30.07 -6.97 4.78
C GLY A 185 -31.09 -5.86 4.49
N ASP A 186 -30.86 -4.65 4.98
CA ASP A 186 -31.64 -3.45 4.69
C ASP A 186 -31.12 -2.65 3.49
N GLY A 187 -30.08 -3.12 2.82
CA GLY A 187 -29.46 -2.47 1.66
C GLY A 187 -28.45 -1.38 2.01
N SER A 188 -28.21 -1.07 3.26
CA SER A 188 -27.13 -0.17 3.69
C SER A 188 -25.77 -0.84 3.56
N ILE A 189 -24.70 -0.03 3.35
CA ILE A 189 -23.34 -0.56 3.31
C ILE A 189 -22.92 -0.99 4.72
N ASP A 190 -22.34 -2.19 4.85
CA ASP A 190 -21.64 -2.62 6.03
C ASP A 190 -20.15 -2.20 5.93
N PRO A 191 -19.71 -1.15 6.62
CA PRO A 191 -18.35 -0.62 6.47
C PRO A 191 -17.29 -1.56 7.05
N PHE A 192 -17.65 -2.35 8.07
CA PHE A 192 -16.74 -3.34 8.65
C PHE A 192 -16.50 -4.50 7.69
N MET A 193 -17.57 -5.14 7.22
CA MET A 193 -17.46 -6.28 6.30
C MET A 193 -16.89 -5.86 4.94
N SER A 194 -17.20 -4.66 4.45
CA SER A 194 -16.60 -4.12 3.24
C SER A 194 -15.07 -4.06 3.36
N TYR A 195 -14.57 -3.45 4.42
CA TYR A 195 -13.12 -3.32 4.63
C TYR A 195 -12.46 -4.67 4.95
N SER A 196 -13.07 -5.49 5.80
CA SER A 196 -12.58 -6.81 6.14
C SER A 196 -12.45 -7.72 4.91
N ASN A 197 -13.50 -7.80 4.11
CA ASN A 197 -13.55 -8.66 2.93
C ASN A 197 -12.63 -8.13 1.81
N MET A 198 -12.48 -6.83 1.66
CA MET A 198 -11.51 -6.23 0.76
C MET A 198 -10.07 -6.68 1.07
N CYS A 199 -9.72 -6.87 2.34
CA CYS A 199 -8.37 -7.28 2.74
C CYS A 199 -8.01 -8.73 2.37
N TYR A 200 -8.98 -9.63 2.18
CA TYR A 200 -8.68 -11.05 1.94
C TYR A 200 -9.38 -11.70 0.73
N LYS A 201 -10.42 -11.09 0.17
CA LYS A 201 -11.03 -11.61 -1.05
C LYS A 201 -10.17 -11.28 -2.26
N GLU A 202 -10.06 -12.23 -3.17
CA GLU A 202 -9.35 -12.08 -4.43
C GLU A 202 -10.18 -11.32 -5.47
N PHE A 203 -9.52 -10.85 -6.52
CA PHE A 203 -10.16 -10.14 -7.62
C PHE A 203 -11.27 -10.96 -8.31
N ASN A 204 -11.06 -12.28 -8.51
CA ASN A 204 -12.02 -13.21 -9.07
C ASN A 204 -13.22 -13.50 -8.15
N GLN A 205 -13.10 -13.18 -6.86
CA GLN A 205 -14.18 -13.25 -5.86
C GLN A 205 -14.99 -11.94 -5.77
N GLY A 206 -14.86 -11.06 -6.76
CA GLY A 206 -15.60 -9.81 -6.85
C GLY A 206 -14.90 -8.61 -6.21
N ASN A 207 -13.70 -8.77 -5.69
CA ASN A 207 -12.92 -7.66 -5.14
C ASN A 207 -12.28 -6.83 -6.25
N LYS A 208 -13.02 -5.85 -6.75
CA LYS A 208 -12.58 -4.93 -7.81
C LYS A 208 -11.78 -3.73 -7.31
N GLU A 209 -11.48 -3.67 -6.02
CA GLU A 209 -10.65 -2.61 -5.41
C GLU A 209 -9.15 -2.89 -5.56
N ILE A 210 -8.75 -4.14 -5.81
CA ILE A 210 -7.34 -4.52 -5.96
C ILE A 210 -6.81 -4.01 -7.30
N LEU A 211 -5.96 -2.99 -7.27
CA LEU A 211 -5.32 -2.42 -8.46
C LEU A 211 -4.00 -3.11 -8.80
N PHE A 212 -3.28 -3.60 -7.78
CA PHE A 212 -1.98 -4.24 -7.93
C PHE A 212 -1.85 -5.38 -6.91
N ALA A 213 -1.65 -6.60 -7.39
CA ALA A 213 -1.48 -7.77 -6.54
C ALA A 213 -0.19 -8.52 -6.89
N ARG A 214 0.41 -9.10 -5.86
CA ARG A 214 1.49 -10.07 -5.99
C ARG A 214 1.00 -11.42 -5.45
N PRO A 215 0.56 -12.35 -6.30
CA PRO A 215 -0.12 -13.58 -5.88
C PRO A 215 0.82 -14.61 -5.23
N ASP A 216 2.10 -14.67 -5.63
CA ASP A 216 3.03 -15.70 -5.19
C ASP A 216 3.84 -15.27 -3.96
N VAL A 217 3.16 -15.03 -2.85
CA VAL A 217 3.81 -14.66 -1.58
C VAL A 217 3.41 -15.62 -0.47
N SER A 218 4.38 -16.20 0.23
CA SER A 218 4.12 -16.87 1.48
C SER A 218 3.86 -15.84 2.58
N TYR A 219 2.73 -16.00 3.28
CA TYR A 219 2.34 -15.15 4.41
C TYR A 219 2.72 -15.77 5.76
N ASP A 220 3.33 -16.94 5.79
CA ASP A 220 3.54 -17.72 7.00
C ASP A 220 4.31 -16.94 8.08
N LEU A 221 5.43 -16.34 7.72
CA LEU A 221 6.22 -15.55 8.66
C LEU A 221 5.48 -14.29 9.11
N TYR A 222 4.84 -13.57 8.19
CA TYR A 222 4.06 -12.37 8.52
C TYR A 222 2.91 -12.72 9.46
N SER A 223 2.15 -13.77 9.14
CA SER A 223 1.03 -14.25 9.93
C SER A 223 1.48 -14.66 11.34
N GLN A 224 2.56 -15.43 11.46
CA GLN A 224 3.10 -15.85 12.75
C GLN A 224 3.57 -14.67 13.61
N HIS A 225 4.24 -13.68 13.02
CA HIS A 225 4.75 -12.53 13.76
C HIS A 225 3.69 -11.50 14.10
N SER A 226 2.61 -11.42 13.33
CA SER A 226 1.50 -10.47 13.57
C SER A 226 0.57 -10.88 14.70
N VAL A 227 0.63 -12.12 15.16
CA VAL A 227 -0.30 -12.70 16.13
C VAL A 227 0.41 -12.97 17.45
N PRO A 228 -0.22 -12.68 18.62
CA PRO A 228 0.35 -12.95 19.92
C PRO A 228 0.52 -14.45 20.18
N ARG A 229 1.47 -14.80 21.04
CA ARG A 229 1.78 -16.21 21.39
C ARG A 229 0.56 -16.99 21.89
N GLY A 230 -0.26 -16.38 22.73
CA GLY A 230 -1.49 -17.00 23.24
C GLY A 230 -2.49 -17.39 22.14
N SER A 231 -2.36 -16.83 20.93
CA SER A 231 -3.18 -17.14 19.75
C SER A 231 -2.40 -17.90 18.67
N ARG A 232 -1.37 -18.66 19.06
CA ARG A 232 -0.48 -19.45 18.20
C ARG A 232 0.46 -18.63 17.29
N GLY A 233 0.65 -17.35 17.59
CA GLY A 233 1.64 -16.51 16.93
C GLY A 233 2.95 -16.42 17.69
N GLN A 234 3.84 -15.54 17.24
CA GLN A 234 5.14 -15.27 17.86
C GLN A 234 5.23 -13.84 18.42
N GLY A 235 4.30 -12.94 18.07
CA GLY A 235 4.19 -11.58 18.61
C GLY A 235 5.40 -10.69 18.29
N GLY A 236 5.99 -10.86 17.11
CA GLY A 236 7.17 -10.10 16.68
C GLY A 236 6.87 -8.77 15.99
N LEU A 237 5.62 -8.55 15.59
CA LEU A 237 5.17 -7.32 14.94
C LEU A 237 4.10 -6.65 15.80
N GLY A 238 4.29 -5.37 16.08
CA GLY A 238 3.30 -4.51 16.72
C GLY A 238 3.02 -3.29 15.86
N VAL A 239 1.85 -2.71 16.02
CA VAL A 239 1.52 -1.41 15.44
C VAL A 239 2.14 -0.29 16.30
N THR A 240 2.51 0.82 15.68
CA THR A 240 2.94 2.01 16.42
C THR A 240 1.73 2.68 17.06
N GLN A 241 1.95 3.39 18.18
CA GLN A 241 0.87 4.15 18.81
C GLN A 241 0.31 5.23 17.88
N GLU A 242 1.15 5.87 17.06
CA GLU A 242 0.72 6.83 16.04
C GLU A 242 -0.29 6.24 15.04
N LEU A 243 -0.11 4.97 14.63
CA LEU A 243 -1.09 4.30 13.78
C LEU A 243 -2.40 4.07 14.52
N VAL A 244 -2.37 3.70 15.81
CA VAL A 244 -3.57 3.55 16.65
C VAL A 244 -4.31 4.87 16.78
N ASP A 245 -3.58 5.97 16.98
CA ASP A 245 -4.13 7.32 17.14
C ASP A 245 -4.71 7.88 15.84
N ALA A 246 -4.17 7.46 14.70
CA ALA A 246 -4.65 7.89 13.38
C ALA A 246 -6.07 7.39 13.03
N PHE A 247 -6.53 6.31 13.66
CA PHE A 247 -7.91 5.84 13.47
C PHE A 247 -8.90 6.75 14.18
N PHE A 248 -10.02 7.02 13.52
CA PHE A 248 -11.08 7.85 14.08
C PHE A 248 -11.93 7.11 15.11
N MET A 249 -12.68 7.87 15.88
CA MET A 249 -13.75 7.36 16.72
C MET A 249 -14.99 7.06 15.89
N SER A 250 -15.92 6.27 16.41
CA SER A 250 -17.17 5.89 15.73
C SER A 250 -18.07 7.08 15.34
N ASN A 251 -17.88 8.24 15.97
CA ASN A 251 -18.56 9.48 15.64
C ASN A 251 -17.89 10.29 14.52
N GLY A 252 -16.81 9.75 13.90
CA GLY A 252 -16.09 10.38 12.80
C GLY A 252 -15.09 11.46 13.22
N LEU A 253 -14.87 11.68 14.51
CA LEU A 253 -13.87 12.63 14.99
C LEU A 253 -12.51 11.93 15.22
N PRO A 254 -11.38 12.63 14.97
CA PRO A 254 -10.06 12.09 15.31
C PRO A 254 -9.93 11.90 16.82
N ALA A 255 -9.25 10.82 17.24
CA ALA A 255 -8.98 10.52 18.64
C ALA A 255 -8.12 11.61 19.30
N ILE A 256 -7.11 12.08 18.58
CA ILE A 256 -6.18 13.14 18.99
C ILE A 256 -6.15 14.25 17.94
N THR A 257 -5.66 15.42 18.34
CA THR A 257 -5.49 16.59 17.45
C THR A 257 -4.03 16.90 17.12
N GLY A 258 -3.10 16.17 17.72
CA GLY A 258 -1.65 16.35 17.56
C GLY A 258 -0.89 15.77 18.74
N TYR A 259 0.38 16.15 18.85
CA TYR A 259 1.26 15.76 19.96
C TYR A 259 1.89 16.98 20.59
N GLU A 260 2.07 16.94 21.89
CA GLU A 260 2.87 17.89 22.65
C GLU A 260 4.38 17.74 22.30
N PRO A 261 5.22 18.73 22.58
CA PRO A 261 6.66 18.63 22.30
C PRO A 261 7.37 17.46 22.99
N ASN A 262 6.80 16.94 24.08
CA ASN A 262 7.30 15.76 24.80
C ASN A 262 6.79 14.42 24.20
N GLY A 263 5.98 14.47 23.13
CA GLY A 263 5.42 13.30 22.46
C GLY A 263 4.11 12.79 23.07
N GLU A 264 3.53 13.45 24.06
CA GLU A 264 2.22 13.10 24.60
C GLU A 264 1.10 13.48 23.63
N PRO A 265 0.05 12.63 23.44
CA PRO A 265 -1.05 12.94 22.53
C PRO A 265 -1.95 14.04 23.10
N ILE A 266 -2.34 14.98 22.25
CA ILE A 266 -3.35 15.99 22.57
C ILE A 266 -4.73 15.39 22.30
N ILE A 267 -5.38 14.90 23.34
CA ILE A 267 -6.67 14.21 23.23
C ILE A 267 -7.77 15.16 22.75
N ASN A 268 -8.48 14.74 21.73
CA ASN A 268 -9.69 15.40 21.25
C ASN A 268 -10.88 15.10 22.17
N LYS A 269 -11.14 15.97 23.14
CA LYS A 269 -12.24 15.77 24.11
C LYS A 269 -13.61 15.61 23.46
N ALA A 270 -13.85 16.21 22.28
CA ALA A 270 -15.12 16.11 21.58
C ALA A 270 -15.34 14.72 20.95
N SER A 271 -14.29 13.96 20.76
CA SER A 271 -14.35 12.60 20.16
C SER A 271 -14.84 11.54 21.14
N GLY A 272 -14.75 11.79 22.45
CA GLY A 272 -15.01 10.80 23.48
C GLY A 272 -13.87 9.79 23.70
N TYR A 273 -12.71 9.99 23.05
CA TYR A 273 -11.54 9.16 23.24
C TYR A 273 -10.97 9.26 24.66
N ASN A 274 -10.54 8.13 25.21
CA ASN A 274 -10.00 8.06 26.57
C ASN A 274 -8.91 6.98 26.64
N GLU A 275 -7.76 7.34 27.21
CA GLU A 275 -6.59 6.47 27.41
C GLU A 275 -6.50 5.87 28.81
N SER A 276 -7.56 5.93 29.60
CA SER A 276 -7.56 5.42 30.97
C SER A 276 -8.79 4.58 31.29
N GLY A 277 -8.59 3.56 32.12
CA GLY A 277 -9.66 2.69 32.61
C GLY A 277 -10.17 1.69 31.55
N PHE A 278 -11.22 1.00 31.90
CA PHE A 278 -11.80 -0.11 31.13
C PHE A 278 -13.29 0.12 30.91
N SER A 279 -13.79 -0.36 29.79
CA SER A 279 -15.20 -0.25 29.43
C SER A 279 -16.07 -1.07 30.40
N THR A 280 -17.21 -0.52 30.77
CA THR A 280 -18.21 -1.21 31.61
C THR A 280 -19.27 -1.94 30.77
N GLN A 281 -19.36 -1.64 29.49
CA GLN A 281 -20.29 -2.22 28.54
C GLN A 281 -19.55 -2.76 27.33
N PRO A 282 -20.06 -3.82 26.69
CA PRO A 282 -19.52 -4.30 25.43
C PRO A 282 -19.85 -3.31 24.29
N ASP A 283 -18.96 -3.24 23.31
CA ASP A 283 -19.22 -2.58 22.02
C ASP A 283 -19.73 -3.63 21.05
N VAL A 284 -20.93 -3.44 20.51
CA VAL A 284 -21.67 -4.45 19.72
C VAL A 284 -22.02 -3.91 18.36
N ARG A 285 -21.79 -4.68 17.31
CA ARG A 285 -22.23 -4.38 15.95
C ARG A 285 -23.69 -4.72 15.74
N LYS A 286 -24.35 -4.01 14.80
CA LYS A 286 -25.72 -4.34 14.39
C LYS A 286 -25.82 -5.62 13.55
N THR A 287 -24.74 -6.01 12.86
CA THR A 287 -24.70 -7.14 11.95
C THR A 287 -23.62 -8.14 12.37
N LYS A 288 -23.79 -9.41 11.99
CA LYS A 288 -22.84 -10.48 12.33
C LYS A 288 -21.47 -10.20 11.71
N TRP A 289 -20.41 -10.54 12.43
CA TRP A 289 -19.03 -10.41 12.01
C TRP A 289 -18.70 -11.19 10.74
N ILE A 290 -19.23 -12.42 10.68
CA ILE A 290 -18.78 -13.40 9.74
C ILE A 290 -20.00 -14.17 9.26
N GLU A 291 -20.38 -13.94 8.04
CA GLU A 291 -21.39 -14.73 7.37
C GLU A 291 -20.75 -16.06 6.93
N GLY A 292 -21.33 -17.17 7.37
CA GLY A 292 -20.88 -18.50 6.97
C GLY A 292 -19.90 -19.24 7.89
N ASP A 293 -19.30 -18.58 8.88
CA ASP A 293 -18.45 -19.24 9.87
C ASP A 293 -19.32 -19.80 11.02
N LYS A 294 -19.47 -21.13 11.07
CA LYS A 294 -20.29 -21.81 12.07
C LYS A 294 -19.75 -21.61 13.48
N ASP A 295 -18.45 -21.66 13.64
CA ASP A 295 -17.78 -21.58 14.95
C ASP A 295 -17.86 -20.16 15.52
N ALA A 296 -17.77 -19.15 14.68
CA ALA A 296 -17.94 -17.76 15.08
C ALA A 296 -19.40 -17.42 15.45
N LYS A 297 -20.38 -18.10 14.86
CA LYS A 297 -21.79 -17.90 15.21
C LYS A 297 -22.13 -18.36 16.62
N GLU A 298 -21.47 -19.42 17.09
CA GLU A 298 -21.73 -19.99 18.43
C GLU A 298 -20.98 -19.19 19.50
N SER A 299 -19.76 -18.72 19.20
CA SER A 299 -18.88 -18.10 20.19
C SER A 299 -18.98 -16.56 20.24
N ASN A 300 -19.50 -15.90 19.20
CA ASN A 300 -19.77 -14.46 19.18
C ASN A 300 -21.19 -14.14 18.70
N ALA A 301 -22.18 -14.77 19.32
CA ALA A 301 -23.59 -14.64 18.96
C ALA A 301 -24.13 -13.22 19.02
N GLU A 302 -23.53 -12.36 19.83
CA GLU A 302 -23.95 -10.98 20.07
C GLU A 302 -23.22 -9.96 19.18
N ASN A 303 -22.37 -10.40 18.24
CA ASN A 303 -21.58 -9.52 17.40
C ASN A 303 -20.69 -8.51 18.20
N THR A 304 -20.20 -8.94 19.33
CA THR A 304 -19.36 -8.12 20.20
C THR A 304 -18.00 -7.90 19.56
N ILE A 305 -17.64 -6.64 19.29
CA ILE A 305 -16.35 -6.24 18.76
C ILE A 305 -15.35 -5.94 19.87
N ALA A 306 -15.81 -5.38 20.99
CA ALA A 306 -15.04 -5.18 22.19
C ALA A 306 -15.86 -5.60 23.41
N PRO A 307 -15.48 -6.64 24.17
CA PRO A 307 -16.21 -7.06 25.38
C PRO A 307 -16.09 -6.00 26.49
N ALA A 308 -17.00 -6.05 27.46
CA ALA A 308 -16.84 -5.29 28.68
C ALA A 308 -15.51 -5.66 29.34
N GLY A 309 -14.82 -4.66 29.93
CA GLY A 309 -13.47 -4.83 30.44
C GLY A 309 -12.36 -4.56 29.41
N THR A 310 -12.71 -4.17 28.18
CA THR A 310 -11.73 -3.69 27.19
C THR A 310 -11.18 -2.32 27.61
N PHE A 311 -9.88 -2.11 27.44
CA PHE A 311 -9.24 -0.82 27.72
C PHE A 311 -9.87 0.29 26.86
N ASN A 312 -10.18 1.45 27.47
CA ASN A 312 -10.99 2.48 26.83
C ASN A 312 -10.40 3.04 25.52
N MET A 313 -9.08 2.98 25.36
CA MET A 313 -8.41 3.35 24.10
C MET A 313 -8.95 2.59 22.86
N TYR A 314 -9.47 1.38 23.06
CA TYR A 314 -9.85 0.47 21.97
C TYR A 314 -11.37 0.39 21.74
N VAL A 315 -12.18 1.10 22.51
CA VAL A 315 -13.65 1.08 22.36
C VAL A 315 -14.16 2.27 21.55
N ASN A 316 -15.33 2.13 20.93
CA ASN A 316 -15.97 3.16 20.13
C ASN A 316 -15.09 3.70 18.99
N ARG A 317 -14.26 2.86 18.40
CA ARG A 317 -13.42 3.21 17.24
C ARG A 317 -14.17 2.95 15.93
N GLU A 318 -13.67 3.54 14.85
CA GLU A 318 -14.18 3.29 13.50
C GLU A 318 -13.97 1.81 13.08
N PRO A 319 -14.77 1.29 12.13
CA PRO A 319 -14.68 -0.12 11.70
C PRO A 319 -13.30 -0.57 11.23
N ARG A 320 -12.52 0.30 10.54
CA ARG A 320 -11.18 -0.01 10.05
C ARG A 320 -10.20 -0.34 11.18
N PHE A 321 -10.36 0.28 12.34
CA PHE A 321 -9.56 -0.04 13.53
C PHE A 321 -9.69 -1.49 13.91
N TYR A 322 -10.92 -1.98 14.06
CA TYR A 322 -11.20 -3.34 14.50
C TYR A 322 -10.81 -4.43 13.49
N VAL A 323 -10.66 -4.07 12.22
CA VAL A 323 -10.14 -4.98 11.19
C VAL A 323 -8.62 -5.02 11.17
N SER A 324 -7.96 -3.88 11.44
CA SER A 324 -6.52 -3.71 11.24
C SER A 324 -5.68 -3.92 12.49
N VAL A 325 -6.25 -3.70 13.69
CA VAL A 325 -5.51 -3.68 14.95
C VAL A 325 -5.97 -4.80 15.86
N LEU A 326 -5.02 -5.64 16.26
CA LEU A 326 -5.26 -6.68 17.25
C LEU A 326 -4.85 -6.16 18.63
N TYR A 327 -5.78 -6.17 19.59
CA TYR A 327 -5.59 -5.67 20.97
C TYR A 327 -6.09 -6.69 21.97
N ASN A 328 -5.77 -6.49 23.25
CA ASN A 328 -6.27 -7.38 24.31
C ASN A 328 -7.80 -7.28 24.46
N GLY A 329 -8.50 -8.40 24.31
CA GLY A 329 -9.95 -8.48 24.26
C GLY A 329 -10.54 -8.40 22.83
N ALA A 330 -9.72 -8.26 21.78
CA ALA A 330 -10.19 -8.34 20.41
C ALA A 330 -10.64 -9.76 20.05
N TRP A 331 -11.71 -9.88 19.26
CA TRP A 331 -12.09 -11.17 18.70
C TRP A 331 -11.11 -11.62 17.63
N TYR A 332 -10.49 -12.79 17.82
CA TYR A 332 -9.59 -13.37 16.83
C TYR A 332 -10.24 -14.55 16.12
N ARG A 333 -10.60 -14.32 14.86
CA ARG A 333 -11.36 -15.25 14.02
C ARG A 333 -10.72 -16.63 13.92
N GLN A 334 -9.40 -16.71 13.68
CA GLN A 334 -8.71 -17.97 13.44
C GLN A 334 -8.76 -18.94 14.64
N SER A 335 -8.81 -18.40 15.86
CA SER A 335 -8.89 -19.20 17.09
C SER A 335 -10.28 -19.22 17.70
N SER A 336 -11.26 -18.51 17.11
CA SER A 336 -12.65 -18.38 17.60
C SER A 336 -12.72 -18.02 19.09
N ARG A 337 -11.88 -17.06 19.51
CA ARG A 337 -11.79 -16.59 20.90
C ARG A 337 -11.36 -15.13 20.97
N TYR A 338 -11.58 -14.52 22.12
CA TYR A 338 -10.98 -13.22 22.42
C TYR A 338 -9.49 -13.38 22.69
N VAL A 339 -8.71 -12.39 22.19
CA VAL A 339 -7.27 -12.31 22.42
C VAL A 339 -7.01 -11.97 23.88
N ASP A 340 -6.17 -12.75 24.52
CA ASP A 340 -5.64 -12.47 25.85
C ASP A 340 -4.12 -12.32 25.77
N PHE A 341 -3.62 -11.14 26.15
CA PHE A 341 -2.20 -10.84 26.21
C PHE A 341 -1.58 -11.25 27.56
N TYR A 342 -2.42 -11.56 28.55
CA TYR A 342 -1.95 -12.10 29.81
C TYR A 342 -1.64 -13.58 29.63
N TYR A 343 -0.40 -13.93 29.70
CA TYR A 343 0.00 -15.29 29.95
C TYR A 343 -0.12 -15.51 31.46
N ALA A 344 -1.21 -16.11 31.91
CA ALA A 344 -1.29 -16.70 33.22
C ALA A 344 -0.36 -17.92 33.18
N GLY A 345 0.91 -17.72 33.46
CA GLY A 345 1.82 -18.82 33.69
C GLY A 345 1.26 -19.69 34.80
N GLU A 346 1.00 -20.96 34.51
CA GLU A 346 0.79 -21.97 35.54
C GLU A 346 2.08 -22.14 36.34
#